data_9cb66cf015002044f2ab485aacf39111
#
_entry.id   9cb66cf015002044f2ab485aacf39111
#
_cell.length_a   1.000
_cell.length_b   1.000
_cell.length_c   1.000
_cell.angle_alpha   90.00
_cell.angle_beta   90.00
_cell.angle_gamma   90.00
#
_symmetry.space_group_name_H-M   'P 1'
#
loop_
_entity.id
_entity.type
_entity.pdbx_description
1 polymer ?
#
loop_
_entity_poly.entity_id
_entity_poly.type
_entity_poly.pdbx_seq_one_letter_code
_entity_poly.pdbx_strand_id
1 'polypeptide(L)'
;MVVTGSPPIPGTAAVTSAGLSAPRQSGRSFASAENAFSPITRFLAFALLSCVGLQALGLDFADETVTQTLCAALLLLGLPHGTFDWQLLHAGLQRSIYTFALRLGLYLGLAAATYLAWQIAPIAALTIFLLIAIFHFAEDWESDVILANSSATKPKFLALAMPISIITLPALSHQEMLRSIFVMLSGDESAVMLVDVMILLAPVATGVATAKIFMDCATGEISRGIAGICVLSAMVILPPIAGFSLYFCLYHSPLHFSTGWKQLTVDQAKYSALIVAGLTIGGLAIAALVYSFGQGSTVTGNLVATAFVTLSLLTVPHMIMPSLVSRRHSSL
;
A
#
# COMPACT_ATOMS: atom_id res chain seq x y z
N MET A 1 26.32 -74.00 -36.72
CA MET A 1 25.33 -75.03 -36.50
C MET A 1 24.16 -74.41 -35.75
N VAL A 2 22.99 -74.43 -36.39
CA VAL A 2 21.66 -74.05 -35.96
C VAL A 2 21.48 -72.50 -35.68
N VAL A 3 21.00 -71.86 -36.73
CA VAL A 3 20.31 -70.59 -36.80
C VAL A 3 18.86 -70.81 -36.34
N THR A 4 18.38 -70.03 -35.38
CA THR A 4 16.92 -69.92 -35.11
C THR A 4 16.53 -68.50 -35.32
N GLY A 5 15.71 -68.24 -36.35
CA GLY A 5 15.16 -66.94 -36.71
C GLY A 5 14.01 -66.54 -35.79
N SER A 6 13.93 -65.26 -35.58
CA SER A 6 12.77 -64.61 -34.95
C SER A 6 11.76 -64.18 -36.02
N PRO A 7 10.46 -64.22 -35.76
CA PRO A 7 9.43 -63.87 -36.73
C PRO A 7 9.20 -62.35 -36.82
N PRO A 8 8.63 -61.88 -37.97
CA PRO A 8 8.43 -60.42 -38.19
C PRO A 8 7.20 -59.88 -37.45
N ILE A 9 7.31 -58.60 -37.02
CA ILE A 9 6.24 -57.83 -36.41
C ILE A 9 5.31 -57.28 -37.51
N PRO A 10 3.98 -57.44 -37.41
CA PRO A 10 3.07 -56.90 -38.41
C PRO A 10 2.72 -55.42 -38.17
N GLY A 11 2.76 -54.63 -39.21
CA GLY A 11 1.87 -53.59 -39.63
C GLY A 11 1.69 -52.39 -38.74
N THR A 12 2.47 -51.31 -38.97
CA THR A 12 2.10 -49.93 -38.60
C THR A 12 1.03 -49.43 -39.57
N ALA A 13 -0.23 -49.32 -39.09
CA ALA A 13 -1.29 -48.62 -39.79
C ALA A 13 -1.05 -47.11 -39.67
N ALA A 14 -0.98 -46.45 -40.81
CA ALA A 14 -0.94 -44.99 -40.90
C ALA A 14 -2.25 -44.41 -40.36
N VAL A 15 -2.17 -43.69 -39.24
CA VAL A 15 -3.27 -42.85 -38.74
C VAL A 15 -3.20 -41.52 -39.47
N THR A 16 -4.11 -41.30 -40.40
CA THR A 16 -4.40 -40.04 -41.04
C THR A 16 -4.76 -39.00 -39.98
N SER A 17 -3.99 -37.91 -39.95
CA SER A 17 -4.26 -36.73 -39.16
C SER A 17 -5.53 -36.04 -39.69
N ALA A 18 -6.69 -36.38 -39.10
CA ALA A 18 -7.88 -35.56 -39.22
C ALA A 18 -7.67 -34.28 -38.42
N GLY A 19 -7.75 -33.14 -39.12
CA GLY A 19 -7.59 -31.82 -38.53
C GLY A 19 -8.62 -31.55 -37.44
N LEU A 20 -8.15 -31.45 -36.20
CA LEU A 20 -8.85 -30.82 -35.10
C LEU A 20 -8.59 -29.30 -35.21
N SER A 21 -9.51 -28.61 -35.90
CA SER A 21 -9.64 -27.17 -35.84
C SER A 21 -9.89 -26.80 -34.39
N ALA A 22 -8.92 -26.10 -33.78
CA ALA A 22 -9.09 -25.48 -32.49
C ALA A 22 -10.33 -24.58 -32.51
N PRO A 23 -11.20 -24.60 -31.49
CA PRO A 23 -12.33 -23.69 -31.41
C PRO A 23 -11.80 -22.27 -31.34
N ARG A 24 -12.13 -21.45 -32.33
CA ARG A 24 -11.99 -20.01 -32.28
C ARG A 24 -12.67 -19.52 -31.00
N GLN A 25 -11.88 -19.03 -30.04
CA GLN A 25 -12.38 -18.18 -28.95
C GLN A 25 -12.81 -16.83 -29.53
N SER A 26 -13.90 -16.81 -30.27
CA SER A 26 -14.67 -15.61 -30.55
C SER A 26 -15.86 -15.58 -29.60
N GLY A 27 -15.61 -15.04 -28.44
CA GLY A 27 -16.62 -14.89 -27.40
C GLY A 27 -16.05 -14.13 -26.22
N ARG A 28 -15.42 -12.98 -26.47
CA ARG A 28 -15.40 -11.95 -25.43
C ARG A 28 -16.84 -11.45 -25.32
N SER A 29 -17.57 -12.18 -24.51
CA SER A 29 -18.93 -11.87 -24.11
C SER A 29 -18.98 -10.47 -23.57
N PHE A 30 -19.91 -9.66 -24.07
CA PHE A 30 -20.34 -8.36 -23.53
C PHE A 30 -20.96 -8.47 -22.11
N ALA A 31 -20.80 -9.60 -21.44
CA ALA A 31 -21.36 -9.93 -20.13
C ALA A 31 -20.52 -9.45 -18.94
N SER A 32 -19.68 -8.45 -19.06
CA SER A 32 -18.89 -7.97 -17.91
C SER A 32 -18.74 -6.45 -17.76
N ALA A 33 -19.64 -5.65 -18.31
CA ALA A 33 -19.71 -4.23 -17.94
C ALA A 33 -20.10 -4.03 -16.46
N GLU A 34 -20.79 -4.99 -15.85
CA GLU A 34 -21.13 -4.96 -14.42
C GLU A 34 -19.94 -5.19 -13.48
N ASN A 35 -18.82 -5.77 -13.96
CA ASN A 35 -17.61 -5.99 -13.18
C ASN A 35 -16.51 -4.93 -13.42
N ALA A 36 -16.80 -3.85 -14.15
CA ALA A 36 -15.83 -2.81 -14.50
C ALA A 36 -15.28 -2.06 -13.26
N PHE A 37 -16.00 -2.07 -12.16
CA PHE A 37 -15.63 -1.36 -10.93
C PHE A 37 -15.45 -2.31 -9.76
N SER A 38 -14.26 -2.32 -9.16
CA SER A 38 -14.06 -3.03 -7.91
C SER A 38 -14.93 -2.42 -6.79
N PRO A 39 -15.40 -3.20 -5.81
CA PRO A 39 -16.13 -2.67 -4.66
C PRO A 39 -15.38 -1.57 -3.93
N ILE A 40 -14.07 -1.68 -3.81
CA ILE A 40 -13.20 -0.68 -3.18
C ILE A 40 -13.23 0.63 -3.96
N THR A 41 -13.13 0.60 -5.30
CA THR A 41 -13.19 1.79 -6.15
C THR A 41 -14.55 2.48 -6.07
N ARG A 42 -15.64 1.71 -6.06
CA ARG A 42 -17.01 2.28 -5.89
C ARG A 42 -17.16 2.99 -4.55
N PHE A 43 -16.69 2.37 -3.49
CA PHE A 43 -16.74 2.93 -2.15
C PHE A 43 -15.88 4.20 -2.03
N LEU A 44 -14.68 4.19 -2.60
CA LEU A 44 -13.78 5.35 -2.67
C LEU A 44 -14.45 6.53 -3.41
N ALA A 45 -15.06 6.28 -4.58
CA ALA A 45 -15.74 7.30 -5.35
C ALA A 45 -16.95 7.87 -4.60
N PHE A 46 -17.76 7.00 -3.96
CA PHE A 46 -18.88 7.42 -3.12
C PHE A 46 -18.40 8.28 -1.95
N ALA A 47 -17.35 7.87 -1.26
CA ALA A 47 -16.80 8.59 -0.12
C ALA A 47 -16.24 9.96 -0.55
N LEU A 48 -15.52 10.04 -1.67
CA LEU A 48 -15.05 11.33 -2.20
C LEU A 48 -16.22 12.28 -2.51
N LEU A 49 -17.24 11.79 -3.23
CA LEU A 49 -18.42 12.60 -3.54
C LEU A 49 -19.15 13.05 -2.28
N SER A 50 -19.22 12.18 -1.25
CA SER A 50 -19.80 12.52 0.05
C SER A 50 -18.99 13.61 0.76
N CYS A 51 -17.65 13.51 0.77
CA CYS A 51 -16.79 14.54 1.34
C CYS A 51 -16.97 15.88 0.62
N VAL A 52 -16.96 15.89 -0.71
CA VAL A 52 -17.18 17.11 -1.51
C VAL A 52 -18.57 17.71 -1.24
N GLY A 53 -19.61 16.87 -1.15
CA GLY A 53 -20.97 17.30 -0.82
C GLY A 53 -21.05 17.90 0.59
N LEU A 54 -20.45 17.27 1.58
CA LEU A 54 -20.40 17.77 2.96
C LEU A 54 -19.62 19.09 3.06
N GLN A 55 -18.51 19.22 2.33
CA GLN A 55 -17.76 20.47 2.25
C GLN A 55 -18.59 21.60 1.62
N ALA A 56 -19.35 21.30 0.57
CA ALA A 56 -20.27 22.26 -0.06
C ALA A 56 -21.42 22.66 0.87
N LEU A 57 -21.80 21.80 1.83
CA LEU A 57 -22.79 22.08 2.88
C LEU A 57 -22.17 22.79 4.11
N GLY A 58 -20.89 23.14 4.06
CA GLY A 58 -20.23 23.93 5.10
C GLY A 58 -19.45 23.11 6.13
N LEU A 59 -19.26 21.80 5.95
CA LEU A 59 -18.35 21.03 6.80
C LEU A 59 -16.91 21.40 6.47
N ASP A 60 -16.17 21.87 7.46
CA ASP A 60 -14.73 22.16 7.31
C ASP A 60 -13.91 20.93 7.69
N PHE A 61 -13.27 20.30 6.69
CA PHE A 61 -12.37 19.17 6.91
C PHE A 61 -11.03 19.57 7.55
N ALA A 62 -10.75 20.86 7.69
CA ALA A 62 -9.60 21.36 8.44
C ALA A 62 -9.94 21.66 9.91
N ASP A 63 -11.22 21.56 10.29
CA ASP A 63 -11.65 21.69 11.68
C ASP A 63 -10.90 20.74 12.60
N GLU A 64 -10.63 21.21 13.82
CA GLU A 64 -9.84 20.48 14.79
C GLU A 64 -10.47 19.12 15.17
N THR A 65 -11.77 19.08 15.40
CA THR A 65 -12.51 17.86 15.78
C THR A 65 -12.53 16.87 14.62
N VAL A 66 -12.70 17.36 13.38
CA VAL A 66 -12.66 16.54 12.18
C VAL A 66 -11.25 15.96 11.99
N THR A 67 -10.20 16.77 12.13
CA THR A 67 -8.81 16.35 12.05
C THR A 67 -8.49 15.27 13.09
N GLN A 68 -8.92 15.44 14.36
CA GLN A 68 -8.75 14.45 15.41
C GLN A 68 -9.45 13.13 15.07
N THR A 69 -10.68 13.21 14.55
CA THR A 69 -11.45 12.03 14.11
C THR A 69 -10.75 11.31 12.97
N LEU A 70 -10.21 12.03 12.00
CA LEU A 70 -9.45 11.45 10.88
C LEU A 70 -8.15 10.80 11.34
N CYS A 71 -7.42 11.38 12.30
CA CYS A 71 -6.24 10.76 12.88
C CYS A 71 -6.59 9.45 13.62
N ALA A 72 -7.70 9.45 14.38
CA ALA A 72 -8.21 8.22 15.01
C ALA A 72 -8.60 7.17 13.97
N ALA A 73 -9.24 7.58 12.87
CA ALA A 73 -9.58 6.68 11.76
C ALA A 73 -8.32 6.12 11.06
N LEU A 74 -7.28 6.93 10.84
CA LEU A 74 -6.00 6.48 10.29
C LEU A 74 -5.38 5.37 11.14
N LEU A 75 -5.42 5.51 12.46
CA LEU A 75 -4.91 4.48 13.37
C LEU A 75 -5.82 3.26 13.40
N LEU A 76 -7.14 3.42 13.53
CA LEU A 76 -8.06 2.30 13.69
C LEU A 76 -8.23 1.48 12.40
N LEU A 77 -8.38 2.14 11.26
CA LEU A 77 -8.64 1.52 9.96
C LEU A 77 -7.36 1.25 9.16
N GLY A 78 -6.31 2.01 9.44
CA GLY A 78 -5.02 1.85 8.78
C GLY A 78 -4.18 0.71 9.34
N LEU A 79 -4.15 0.49 10.67
CA LEU A 79 -3.29 -0.53 11.29
C LEU A 79 -3.57 -1.97 10.84
N PRO A 80 -4.82 -2.41 10.57
CA PRO A 80 -5.11 -3.80 10.22
C PRO A 80 -4.38 -4.32 8.98
N HIS A 81 -4.03 -3.48 7.99
CA HIS A 81 -3.37 -3.97 6.78
C HIS A 81 -1.97 -4.55 7.04
N GLY A 82 -1.19 -3.95 7.95
CA GLY A 82 0.15 -4.44 8.34
C GLY A 82 0.12 -5.68 9.24
N THR A 83 -1.05 -6.08 9.73
CA THR A 83 -1.13 -7.24 10.64
C THR A 83 -0.79 -8.56 9.98
N PHE A 84 -0.79 -8.65 8.63
CA PHE A 84 -0.37 -9.85 7.90
C PHE A 84 1.12 -10.16 8.00
N ASP A 85 1.94 -9.25 8.54
CA ASP A 85 3.34 -9.52 8.87
C ASP A 85 3.53 -10.70 9.84
N TRP A 86 2.48 -11.05 10.62
CA TRP A 86 2.51 -12.22 11.47
C TRP A 86 2.81 -13.52 10.70
N GLN A 87 2.41 -13.60 9.41
CA GLN A 87 2.72 -14.76 8.57
C GLN A 87 4.22 -14.96 8.42
N LEU A 88 4.97 -13.86 8.29
CA LEU A 88 6.43 -13.89 8.24
C LEU A 88 7.03 -14.40 9.56
N LEU A 89 6.47 -13.96 10.69
CA LEU A 89 6.89 -14.40 12.02
C LEU A 89 6.51 -15.87 12.25
N HIS A 90 5.28 -16.26 11.89
CA HIS A 90 4.80 -17.63 12.00
C HIS A 90 5.62 -18.61 11.16
N ALA A 91 5.96 -18.27 9.94
CA ALA A 91 6.89 -19.06 9.12
C ALA A 91 8.27 -19.21 9.76
N GLY A 92 8.70 -18.25 10.58
CA GLY A 92 9.88 -18.36 11.42
C GLY A 92 9.71 -19.36 12.55
N LEU A 93 8.55 -19.36 13.22
CA LEU A 93 8.23 -20.28 14.31
C LEU A 93 8.14 -21.73 13.82
N GLN A 94 7.59 -21.97 12.64
CA GLN A 94 7.55 -23.30 12.00
C GLN A 94 8.95 -23.89 11.74
N ARG A 95 9.98 -23.05 11.60
CA ARG A 95 11.38 -23.49 11.46
C ARG A 95 12.03 -23.75 12.82
N SER A 96 12.01 -22.78 13.70
CA SER A 96 12.51 -22.90 15.07
C SER A 96 12.12 -21.68 15.90
N ILE A 97 12.05 -21.84 17.23
CA ILE A 97 11.82 -20.72 18.16
C ILE A 97 12.92 -19.67 18.06
N TYR A 98 14.16 -20.08 17.76
CA TYR A 98 15.27 -19.16 17.54
C TYR A 98 15.04 -18.27 16.31
N THR A 99 14.57 -18.85 15.20
CA THR A 99 14.24 -18.09 13.97
C THR A 99 13.09 -17.12 14.22
N PHE A 100 12.10 -17.53 14.97
CA PHE A 100 10.99 -16.65 15.39
C PHE A 100 11.50 -15.48 16.24
N ALA A 101 12.27 -15.77 17.29
CA ALA A 101 12.82 -14.75 18.18
C ALA A 101 13.71 -13.75 17.43
N LEU A 102 14.53 -14.24 16.49
CA LEU A 102 15.38 -13.39 15.65
C LEU A 102 14.55 -12.45 14.76
N ARG A 103 13.49 -12.97 14.11
CA ARG A 103 12.60 -12.14 13.25
C ARG A 103 11.84 -11.12 14.06
N LEU A 104 11.29 -11.53 15.19
CA LEU A 104 10.59 -10.63 16.12
C LEU A 104 11.53 -9.55 16.66
N GLY A 105 12.74 -9.95 17.11
CA GLY A 105 13.76 -9.00 17.59
C GLY A 105 14.18 -8.00 16.51
N LEU A 106 14.32 -8.44 15.27
CA LEU A 106 14.64 -7.56 14.15
C LEU A 106 13.48 -6.59 13.85
N TYR A 107 12.23 -7.08 13.86
CA TYR A 107 11.05 -6.25 13.66
C TYR A 107 10.95 -5.15 14.73
N LEU A 108 11.05 -5.54 16.00
CA LEU A 108 11.01 -4.59 17.12
C LEU A 108 12.22 -3.65 17.12
N GLY A 109 13.40 -4.15 16.74
CA GLY A 109 14.61 -3.35 16.60
C GLY A 109 14.49 -2.26 15.54
N LEU A 110 13.89 -2.59 14.37
CA LEU A 110 13.62 -1.61 13.33
C LEU A 110 12.58 -0.56 13.79
N ALA A 111 11.51 -0.99 14.47
CA ALA A 111 10.53 -0.06 15.03
C ALA A 111 11.17 0.88 16.07
N ALA A 112 11.99 0.33 16.99
CA ALA A 112 12.70 1.12 17.97
C ALA A 112 13.71 2.09 17.33
N ALA A 113 14.44 1.66 16.30
CA ALA A 113 15.37 2.52 15.56
C ALA A 113 14.61 3.66 14.84
N THR A 114 13.43 3.37 14.28
CA THR A 114 12.56 4.40 13.68
C THR A 114 12.09 5.40 14.73
N TYR A 115 11.67 4.93 15.91
CA TYR A 115 11.29 5.85 17.00
C TYR A 115 12.45 6.73 17.44
N LEU A 116 13.64 6.16 17.62
CA LEU A 116 14.85 6.91 17.96
C LEU A 116 15.22 7.93 16.88
N ALA A 117 15.06 7.58 15.60
CA ALA A 117 15.27 8.53 14.50
C ALA A 117 14.34 9.75 14.61
N TRP A 118 13.07 9.56 14.97
CA TRP A 118 12.14 10.66 15.23
C TRP A 118 12.57 11.54 16.41
N GLN A 119 13.21 10.98 17.44
CA GLN A 119 13.69 11.75 18.59
C GLN A 119 14.99 12.53 18.32
N ILE A 120 15.87 11.99 17.47
CA ILE A 120 17.23 12.53 17.28
C ILE A 120 17.30 13.42 16.02
N ALA A 121 16.59 13.03 14.94
CA ALA A 121 16.66 13.66 13.63
C ALA A 121 15.28 13.65 12.94
N PRO A 122 14.27 14.36 13.45
CA PRO A 122 12.88 14.24 12.99
C PRO A 122 12.71 14.58 11.51
N ILE A 123 13.43 15.55 10.95
CA ILE A 123 13.38 15.87 9.51
C ILE A 123 13.89 14.70 8.67
N ALA A 124 14.98 14.07 9.07
CA ALA A 124 15.50 12.90 8.37
C ALA A 124 14.53 11.72 8.51
N ALA A 125 13.95 11.50 9.69
CA ALA A 125 12.94 10.47 9.92
C ALA A 125 11.71 10.68 9.05
N LEU A 126 11.18 11.92 8.98
CA LEU A 126 10.07 12.30 8.11
C LEU A 126 10.41 12.05 6.62
N THR A 127 11.58 12.51 6.18
CA THR A 127 12.03 12.32 4.79
C THR A 127 12.13 10.83 4.43
N ILE A 128 12.76 10.03 5.28
CA ILE A 128 12.90 8.58 5.06
C ILE A 128 11.54 7.90 5.06
N PHE A 129 10.64 8.29 5.98
CA PHE A 129 9.28 7.76 6.03
C PHE A 129 8.51 8.07 4.73
N LEU A 130 8.55 9.30 4.23
CA LEU A 130 7.90 9.68 2.98
C LEU A 130 8.47 8.92 1.78
N LEU A 131 9.78 8.72 1.73
CA LEU A 131 10.41 7.91 0.67
C LEU A 131 9.98 6.44 0.75
N ILE A 132 9.95 5.83 1.94
CA ILE A 132 9.46 4.46 2.12
C ILE A 132 7.98 4.38 1.74
N ALA A 133 7.16 5.37 2.11
CA ALA A 133 5.74 5.44 1.75
C ALA A 133 5.53 5.49 0.23
N ILE A 134 6.38 6.22 -0.53
CA ILE A 134 6.33 6.22 -1.99
C ILE A 134 6.50 4.80 -2.55
N PHE A 135 7.49 4.05 -2.08
CA PHE A 135 7.71 2.67 -2.55
C PHE A 135 6.61 1.73 -2.10
N HIS A 136 6.10 1.91 -0.89
CA HIS A 136 5.00 1.10 -0.37
C HIS A 136 3.70 1.32 -1.15
N PHE A 137 3.34 2.57 -1.39
CA PHE A 137 2.14 2.90 -2.17
C PHE A 137 2.25 2.54 -3.66
N ALA A 138 3.46 2.35 -4.18
CA ALA A 138 3.64 1.89 -5.55
C ALA A 138 3.07 0.48 -5.79
N GLU A 139 2.98 -0.34 -4.74
CA GLU A 139 2.39 -1.68 -4.81
C GLU A 139 0.89 -1.66 -5.14
N ASP A 140 0.16 -0.59 -4.79
CA ASP A 140 -1.26 -0.41 -5.10
C ASP A 140 -1.52 -0.25 -6.61
N TRP A 141 -0.55 0.28 -7.33
CA TRP A 141 -0.71 0.71 -8.71
C TRP A 141 -0.02 -0.18 -9.73
N GLU A 142 0.95 -0.99 -9.31
CA GLU A 142 1.80 -1.81 -10.19
C GLU A 142 2.35 -3.07 -9.50
N SER A 143 1.49 -3.87 -8.88
CA SER A 143 1.88 -5.12 -8.19
C SER A 143 2.67 -6.08 -9.09
N ASP A 144 2.37 -6.10 -10.40
CA ASP A 144 3.00 -7.04 -11.36
C ASP A 144 4.41 -6.60 -11.80
N VAL A 145 4.76 -5.31 -11.64
CA VAL A 145 6.04 -4.75 -12.13
C VAL A 145 7.11 -4.78 -11.05
N ILE A 146 6.73 -4.60 -9.80
CA ILE A 146 7.67 -4.50 -8.67
C ILE A 146 8.08 -5.89 -8.17
N LEU A 147 7.15 -6.86 -8.16
CA LEU A 147 7.37 -8.21 -7.62
C LEU A 147 7.85 -9.22 -8.68
N ALA A 148 7.57 -8.98 -9.96
CA ALA A 148 8.02 -9.88 -11.01
C ALA A 148 9.35 -9.40 -11.61
N ASN A 149 10.33 -10.30 -11.63
CA ASN A 149 11.46 -10.30 -12.56
C ASN A 149 10.98 -10.44 -14.03
N SER A 150 9.77 -9.94 -14.34
CA SER A 150 9.19 -10.08 -15.66
C SER A 150 9.89 -9.11 -16.61
N SER A 151 10.36 -9.64 -17.73
CA SER A 151 10.89 -8.96 -18.92
C SER A 151 9.87 -8.00 -19.58
N ALA A 152 8.84 -7.56 -18.87
CA ALA A 152 7.88 -6.59 -19.35
C ALA A 152 8.52 -5.20 -19.35
N THR A 153 8.63 -4.64 -20.53
CA THR A 153 9.26 -3.36 -20.92
C THR A 153 8.60 -2.09 -20.34
N LYS A 154 7.77 -2.20 -19.30
CA LYS A 154 7.20 -1.00 -18.66
C LYS A 154 8.27 -0.33 -17.80
N PRO A 155 8.57 0.95 -18.03
CA PRO A 155 9.58 1.64 -17.26
C PRO A 155 9.14 1.80 -15.80
N LYS A 156 9.99 1.36 -14.86
CA LYS A 156 9.72 1.35 -13.41
C LYS A 156 9.35 2.73 -12.84
N PHE A 157 9.73 3.83 -13.50
CA PHE A 157 9.38 5.17 -13.04
C PHE A 157 7.87 5.47 -13.16
N LEU A 158 7.15 4.81 -14.10
CA LEU A 158 5.69 4.94 -14.21
C LEU A 158 4.96 4.40 -12.97
N ALA A 159 5.51 3.37 -12.33
CA ALA A 159 4.97 2.82 -11.09
C ALA A 159 5.05 3.80 -9.92
N LEU A 160 6.04 4.68 -9.93
CA LEU A 160 6.27 5.65 -8.85
C LEU A 160 5.47 6.95 -9.04
N ALA A 161 4.94 7.22 -10.23
CA ALA A 161 4.28 8.48 -10.52
C ALA A 161 3.05 8.74 -9.64
N MET A 162 2.18 7.73 -9.45
CA MET A 162 1.01 7.83 -8.58
C MET A 162 1.39 8.07 -7.11
N PRO A 163 2.22 7.23 -6.46
CA PRO A 163 2.60 7.46 -5.08
C PRO A 163 3.37 8.77 -4.85
N ILE A 164 4.23 9.19 -5.78
CA ILE A 164 4.87 10.52 -5.69
C ILE A 164 3.80 11.61 -5.73
N SER A 165 2.80 11.51 -6.63
CA SER A 165 1.72 12.48 -6.72
C SER A 165 0.86 12.50 -5.45
N ILE A 166 0.53 11.36 -4.87
CA ILE A 166 -0.24 11.27 -3.63
C ILE A 166 0.46 12.04 -2.50
N ILE A 167 1.77 11.94 -2.42
CA ILE A 167 2.56 12.59 -1.36
C ILE A 167 2.80 14.08 -1.67
N THR A 168 3.05 14.43 -2.94
CA THR A 168 3.50 15.78 -3.29
C THR A 168 2.37 16.73 -3.70
N LEU A 169 1.26 16.22 -4.23
CA LEU A 169 0.18 17.05 -4.75
C LEU A 169 -0.48 17.96 -3.68
N PRO A 170 -0.65 17.53 -2.40
CA PRO A 170 -1.12 18.43 -1.35
C PRO A 170 -0.24 19.66 -1.14
N ALA A 171 1.06 19.60 -1.51
CA ALA A 171 1.94 20.76 -1.43
C ALA A 171 1.57 21.88 -2.41
N LEU A 172 0.92 21.56 -3.53
CA LEU A 172 0.43 22.57 -4.48
C LEU A 172 -0.90 23.19 -4.05
N SER A 173 -1.83 22.37 -3.53
CA SER A 173 -3.21 22.80 -3.24
C SER A 173 -3.38 23.32 -1.82
N HIS A 174 -2.56 22.85 -0.86
CA HIS A 174 -2.68 23.15 0.56
C HIS A 174 -1.31 23.46 1.21
N GLN A 175 -0.50 24.26 0.53
CA GLN A 175 0.89 24.53 0.87
C GLN A 175 1.10 24.94 2.34
N GLU A 176 0.38 25.95 2.81
CA GLU A 176 0.55 26.48 4.17
C GLU A 176 0.17 25.46 5.24
N MET A 177 -0.89 24.70 5.00
CA MET A 177 -1.31 23.66 5.94
C MET A 177 -0.28 22.53 6.00
N LEU A 178 0.27 22.12 4.85
CA LEU A 178 1.29 21.08 4.80
C LEU A 178 2.59 21.53 5.48
N ARG A 179 3.00 22.80 5.28
CA ARG A 179 4.14 23.41 6.00
C ARG A 179 3.93 23.36 7.52
N SER A 180 2.75 23.77 7.99
CA SER A 180 2.42 23.72 9.41
C SER A 180 2.47 22.30 9.98
N ILE A 181 1.96 21.29 9.23
CA ILE A 181 2.03 19.88 9.63
C ILE A 181 3.49 19.42 9.72
N PHE A 182 4.35 19.75 8.76
CA PHE A 182 5.74 19.29 8.74
C PHE A 182 6.58 19.95 9.85
N VAL A 183 6.38 21.23 10.08
CA VAL A 183 7.01 21.95 11.21
C VAL A 183 6.54 21.34 12.54
N MET A 184 5.25 21.05 12.68
CA MET A 184 4.70 20.43 13.88
C MET A 184 5.28 19.01 14.11
N LEU A 185 5.46 18.21 13.04
CA LEU A 185 6.02 16.86 13.13
C LEU A 185 7.52 16.86 13.46
N SER A 186 8.26 17.83 12.97
CA SER A 186 9.73 17.88 13.13
C SER A 186 10.20 18.78 14.28
N GLY A 187 9.36 19.71 14.72
CA GLY A 187 9.77 20.76 15.66
C GLY A 187 10.77 21.77 15.07
N ASP A 188 10.95 21.80 13.75
CA ASP A 188 11.99 22.59 13.08
C ASP A 188 11.44 23.27 11.83
N GLU A 189 11.57 24.59 11.76
CA GLU A 189 11.16 25.41 10.62
C GLU A 189 11.84 25.00 9.29
N SER A 190 13.00 24.35 9.33
CA SER A 190 13.68 23.87 8.13
C SER A 190 12.92 22.73 7.43
N ALA A 191 11.93 22.10 8.06
CA ALA A 191 11.04 21.13 7.44
C ALA A 191 10.21 21.73 6.27
N VAL A 192 10.05 23.05 6.24
CA VAL A 192 9.44 23.79 5.11
C VAL A 192 10.15 23.50 3.79
N MET A 193 11.47 23.26 3.80
CA MET A 193 12.23 22.90 2.59
C MET A 193 11.72 21.61 1.94
N LEU A 194 11.20 20.65 2.71
CA LEU A 194 10.60 19.43 2.14
C LEU A 194 9.35 19.75 1.32
N VAL A 195 8.55 20.69 1.78
CA VAL A 195 7.35 21.15 1.05
C VAL A 195 7.75 21.87 -0.23
N ASP A 196 8.82 22.67 -0.21
CA ASP A 196 9.32 23.34 -1.42
C ASP A 196 9.80 22.34 -2.47
N VAL A 197 10.50 21.26 -2.05
CA VAL A 197 10.89 20.16 -2.94
C VAL A 197 9.64 19.45 -3.49
N MET A 198 8.61 19.23 -2.66
CA MET A 198 7.34 18.61 -3.10
C MET A 198 6.64 19.49 -4.15
N ILE A 199 6.58 20.79 -3.96
CA ILE A 199 6.00 21.74 -4.92
C ILE A 199 6.70 21.63 -6.28
N LEU A 200 8.02 21.48 -6.28
CA LEU A 200 8.81 21.32 -7.53
C LEU A 200 8.52 19.98 -8.22
N LEU A 201 8.36 18.90 -7.46
CA LEU A 201 8.16 17.56 -8.01
C LEU A 201 6.70 17.29 -8.43
N ALA A 202 5.73 17.89 -7.75
CA ALA A 202 4.31 17.59 -7.92
C ALA A 202 3.79 17.76 -9.35
N PRO A 203 4.09 18.83 -10.11
CA PRO A 203 3.57 19.00 -11.47
C PRO A 203 4.02 17.87 -12.40
N VAL A 204 5.29 17.49 -12.34
CA VAL A 204 5.85 16.43 -13.21
C VAL A 204 5.26 15.08 -12.82
N ALA A 205 5.26 14.74 -11.52
CA ALA A 205 4.69 13.47 -11.04
C ALA A 205 3.20 13.36 -11.40
N THR A 206 2.43 14.41 -11.16
CA THR A 206 1.00 14.44 -11.46
C THR A 206 0.71 14.36 -12.97
N GLY A 207 1.50 15.00 -13.80
CA GLY A 207 1.40 14.88 -15.26
C GLY A 207 1.61 13.44 -15.73
N VAL A 208 2.65 12.76 -15.22
CA VAL A 208 2.93 11.35 -15.54
C VAL A 208 1.84 10.43 -14.97
N ALA A 209 1.38 10.67 -13.73
CA ALA A 209 0.31 9.91 -13.12
C ALA A 209 -1.01 10.04 -13.91
N THR A 210 -1.35 11.24 -14.35
CA THR A 210 -2.53 11.49 -15.19
C THR A 210 -2.42 10.76 -16.53
N ALA A 211 -1.26 10.81 -17.19
CA ALA A 211 -1.04 10.04 -18.42
C ALA A 211 -1.22 8.54 -18.18
N LYS A 212 -0.70 8.01 -17.05
CA LYS A 212 -0.91 6.62 -16.66
C LYS A 212 -2.38 6.28 -16.45
N ILE A 213 -3.15 7.14 -15.79
CA ILE A 213 -4.59 6.97 -15.60
C ILE A 213 -5.31 6.82 -16.95
N PHE A 214 -4.98 7.67 -17.92
CA PHE A 214 -5.54 7.58 -19.27
C PHE A 214 -5.16 6.26 -19.95
N MET A 215 -3.91 5.82 -19.79
CA MET A 215 -3.47 4.53 -20.33
C MET A 215 -4.21 3.37 -19.69
N ASP A 216 -4.40 3.35 -18.37
CA ASP A 216 -5.14 2.33 -17.64
C ASP A 216 -6.60 2.26 -18.15
N CYS A 217 -7.26 3.40 -18.31
CA CYS A 217 -8.61 3.46 -18.89
C CYS A 217 -8.64 2.94 -20.34
N ALA A 218 -7.67 3.32 -21.18
CA ALA A 218 -7.61 2.91 -22.58
C ALA A 218 -7.29 1.41 -22.75
N THR A 219 -6.58 0.81 -21.80
CA THR A 219 -6.24 -0.63 -21.81
C THR A 219 -7.30 -1.51 -21.13
N GLY A 220 -8.40 -0.92 -20.62
CA GLY A 220 -9.51 -1.65 -19.99
C GLY A 220 -9.38 -1.79 -18.48
N GLU A 221 -8.33 -1.24 -17.86
CA GLU A 221 -8.14 -1.20 -16.40
C GLU A 221 -8.95 -0.02 -15.78
N ILE A 222 -10.22 0.08 -16.15
CA ILE A 222 -11.09 1.23 -15.83
C ILE A 222 -11.19 1.46 -14.32
N SER A 223 -11.29 0.38 -13.54
CA SER A 223 -11.39 0.48 -12.07
C SER A 223 -10.16 1.17 -11.45
N ARG A 224 -8.95 0.84 -11.96
CA ARG A 224 -7.70 1.44 -11.50
C ARG A 224 -7.60 2.90 -11.94
N GLY A 225 -7.98 3.20 -13.18
CA GLY A 225 -8.03 4.57 -13.70
C GLY A 225 -8.95 5.47 -12.88
N ILE A 226 -10.16 5.01 -12.56
CA ILE A 226 -11.11 5.77 -11.74
C ILE A 226 -10.62 5.93 -10.30
N ALA A 227 -10.04 4.88 -9.70
CA ALA A 227 -9.43 5.00 -8.39
C ALA A 227 -8.33 6.08 -8.38
N GLY A 228 -7.49 6.12 -9.43
CA GLY A 228 -6.48 7.16 -9.61
C GLY A 228 -7.07 8.56 -9.69
N ILE A 229 -8.13 8.75 -10.48
CA ILE A 229 -8.84 10.04 -10.53
C ILE A 229 -9.36 10.43 -9.16
N CYS A 230 -10.05 9.53 -8.46
CA CYS A 230 -10.60 9.80 -7.13
C CYS A 230 -9.50 10.19 -6.13
N VAL A 231 -8.38 9.46 -6.11
CA VAL A 231 -7.27 9.73 -5.19
C VAL A 231 -6.62 11.07 -5.48
N LEU A 232 -6.26 11.37 -6.74
CA LEU A 232 -5.65 12.66 -7.09
C LEU A 232 -6.62 13.83 -6.83
N SER A 233 -7.92 13.65 -7.12
CA SER A 233 -8.95 14.65 -6.80
C SER A 233 -9.05 14.89 -5.29
N ALA A 234 -8.99 13.84 -4.46
CA ALA A 234 -8.99 13.98 -3.02
C ALA A 234 -7.79 14.79 -2.51
N MET A 235 -6.58 14.56 -3.08
CA MET A 235 -5.36 15.29 -2.71
C MET A 235 -5.41 16.79 -3.07
N VAL A 236 -6.21 17.16 -4.07
CA VAL A 236 -6.38 18.57 -4.49
C VAL A 236 -7.50 19.26 -3.70
N ILE A 237 -8.64 18.56 -3.50
CA ILE A 237 -9.87 19.18 -2.99
C ILE A 237 -9.89 19.20 -1.46
N LEU A 238 -9.43 18.10 -0.83
CA LEU A 238 -9.51 17.95 0.62
C LEU A 238 -8.21 18.40 1.30
N PRO A 239 -8.30 18.92 2.54
CA PRO A 239 -7.11 19.19 3.36
C PRO A 239 -6.20 17.96 3.46
N PRO A 240 -4.87 18.13 3.67
CA PRO A 240 -3.90 17.03 3.56
C PRO A 240 -4.22 15.80 4.40
N ILE A 241 -4.64 15.99 5.66
CA ILE A 241 -5.02 14.86 6.54
C ILE A 241 -6.27 14.15 6.03
N ALA A 242 -7.26 14.90 5.51
CA ALA A 242 -8.50 14.31 5.01
C ALA A 242 -8.28 13.56 3.70
N GLY A 243 -7.56 14.16 2.74
CA GLY A 243 -7.19 13.50 1.49
C GLY A 243 -6.39 12.22 1.72
N PHE A 244 -5.37 12.29 2.58
CA PHE A 244 -4.56 11.13 2.96
C PHE A 244 -5.39 10.06 3.68
N SER A 245 -6.26 10.44 4.63
CA SER A 245 -7.14 9.49 5.32
C SER A 245 -8.09 8.78 4.36
N LEU A 246 -8.65 9.48 3.39
CA LEU A 246 -9.52 8.88 2.38
C LEU A 246 -8.76 7.85 1.55
N TYR A 247 -7.58 8.19 1.04
CA TYR A 247 -6.75 7.25 0.28
C TYR A 247 -6.34 6.05 1.15
N PHE A 248 -5.74 6.32 2.31
CA PHE A 248 -5.14 5.29 3.15
C PHE A 248 -6.17 4.33 3.75
N CYS A 249 -7.27 4.86 4.32
CA CYS A 249 -8.28 4.05 4.99
C CYS A 249 -9.26 3.36 4.03
N LEU A 250 -9.54 3.96 2.85
CA LEU A 250 -10.61 3.46 1.98
C LEU A 250 -10.11 2.82 0.69
N TYR A 251 -8.83 3.00 0.35
CA TYR A 251 -8.23 2.36 -0.82
C TYR A 251 -7.05 1.48 -0.45
N HIS A 252 -5.96 2.05 0.07
CA HIS A 252 -4.72 1.35 0.38
C HIS A 252 -4.92 0.21 1.40
N SER A 253 -5.40 0.54 2.59
CA SER A 253 -5.55 -0.46 3.67
C SER A 253 -6.53 -1.59 3.31
N PRO A 254 -7.74 -1.33 2.73
CA PRO A 254 -8.64 -2.39 2.29
C PRO A 254 -8.06 -3.24 1.15
N LEU A 255 -7.27 -2.66 0.23
CA LEU A 255 -6.64 -3.39 -0.86
C LEU A 255 -5.62 -4.40 -0.32
N HIS A 256 -4.70 -3.94 0.54
CA HIS A 256 -3.70 -4.80 1.19
C HIS A 256 -4.34 -5.83 2.11
N PHE A 257 -5.33 -5.43 2.91
CA PHE A 257 -6.06 -6.35 3.78
C PHE A 257 -6.75 -7.45 2.97
N SER A 258 -7.47 -7.10 1.89
CA SER A 258 -8.16 -8.08 1.06
C SER A 258 -7.19 -9.05 0.37
N THR A 259 -6.03 -8.56 -0.05
CA THR A 259 -4.99 -9.37 -0.68
C THR A 259 -4.37 -10.34 0.33
N GLY A 260 -3.99 -9.86 1.52
CA GLY A 260 -3.48 -10.70 2.60
C GLY A 260 -4.48 -11.76 3.05
N TRP A 261 -5.76 -11.38 3.16
CA TRP A 261 -6.84 -12.30 3.56
C TRP A 261 -7.06 -13.43 2.55
N LYS A 262 -7.02 -13.13 1.25
CA LYS A 262 -7.18 -14.12 0.17
C LYS A 262 -6.05 -15.17 0.12
N GLN A 263 -4.88 -14.85 0.67
CA GLN A 263 -3.75 -15.78 0.72
C GLN A 263 -3.84 -16.78 1.88
N LEU A 264 -4.81 -16.61 2.80
CA LEU A 264 -5.00 -17.50 3.93
C LEU A 264 -5.72 -18.78 3.51
N THR A 265 -5.30 -19.91 4.08
CA THR A 265 -6.09 -21.15 4.04
C THR A 265 -7.31 -21.03 4.97
N VAL A 266 -8.32 -21.89 4.76
CA VAL A 266 -9.56 -21.89 5.59
C VAL A 266 -9.24 -22.02 7.08
N ASP A 267 -8.28 -22.88 7.44
CA ASP A 267 -7.89 -23.07 8.85
C ASP A 267 -7.11 -21.86 9.40
N GLN A 268 -6.26 -21.25 8.58
CA GLN A 268 -5.59 -20.01 8.96
C GLN A 268 -6.58 -18.86 9.17
N ALA A 269 -7.61 -18.75 8.35
CA ALA A 269 -8.60 -17.69 8.44
C ALA A 269 -9.34 -17.66 9.79
N LYS A 270 -9.58 -18.83 10.41
CA LYS A 270 -10.25 -18.94 11.71
C LYS A 270 -9.48 -18.26 12.84
N TYR A 271 -8.14 -18.37 12.83
CA TYR A 271 -7.28 -17.77 13.85
C TYR A 271 -6.81 -16.37 13.47
N SER A 272 -6.79 -16.07 12.16
CA SER A 272 -6.29 -14.79 11.66
C SER A 272 -7.12 -13.60 12.16
N ALA A 273 -8.43 -13.74 12.31
CA ALA A 273 -9.26 -12.67 12.85
C ALA A 273 -8.84 -12.27 14.27
N LEU A 274 -8.54 -13.24 15.13
CA LEU A 274 -8.05 -12.98 16.49
C LEU A 274 -6.64 -12.37 16.49
N ILE A 275 -5.77 -12.84 15.60
CA ILE A 275 -4.41 -12.33 15.46
C ILE A 275 -4.45 -10.88 14.94
N VAL A 276 -5.23 -10.62 13.90
CA VAL A 276 -5.45 -9.26 13.36
C VAL A 276 -5.97 -8.33 14.44
N ALA A 277 -7.00 -8.75 15.19
CA ALA A 277 -7.53 -7.95 16.29
C ALA A 277 -6.47 -7.71 17.38
N GLY A 278 -5.74 -8.73 17.79
CA GLY A 278 -4.67 -8.61 18.80
C GLY A 278 -3.54 -7.69 18.36
N LEU A 279 -3.07 -7.81 17.11
CA LEU A 279 -2.03 -6.94 16.57
C LEU A 279 -2.52 -5.50 16.36
N THR A 280 -3.78 -5.31 15.97
CA THR A 280 -4.39 -3.97 15.90
C THR A 280 -4.45 -3.33 17.28
N ILE A 281 -4.88 -4.07 18.30
CA ILE A 281 -4.87 -3.59 19.70
C ILE A 281 -3.43 -3.27 20.14
N GLY A 282 -2.47 -4.11 19.80
CA GLY A 282 -1.05 -3.85 20.05
C GLY A 282 -0.55 -2.56 19.38
N GLY A 283 -0.92 -2.34 18.11
CA GLY A 283 -0.62 -1.11 17.38
C GLY A 283 -1.26 0.13 18.03
N LEU A 284 -2.52 0.02 18.48
CA LEU A 284 -3.19 1.10 19.21
C LEU A 284 -2.54 1.35 20.59
N ALA A 285 -2.05 0.32 21.27
CA ALA A 285 -1.29 0.48 22.51
C ALA A 285 0.04 1.22 22.26
N ILE A 286 0.73 0.91 21.15
CA ILE A 286 1.92 1.67 20.72
C ILE A 286 1.54 3.12 20.42
N ALA A 287 0.43 3.37 19.72
CA ALA A 287 -0.04 4.74 19.46
C ALA A 287 -0.34 5.49 20.75
N ALA A 288 -1.01 4.85 21.72
CA ALA A 288 -1.27 5.45 23.03
C ALA A 288 0.04 5.77 23.79
N LEU A 289 1.05 4.91 23.68
CA LEU A 289 2.37 5.14 24.26
C LEU A 289 3.07 6.31 23.57
N VAL A 290 3.08 6.36 22.23
CA VAL A 290 3.62 7.50 21.46
C VAL A 290 2.92 8.79 21.85
N TYR A 291 1.58 8.78 21.97
CA TYR A 291 0.81 9.94 22.40
C TYR A 291 1.19 10.42 23.80
N SER A 292 1.41 9.50 24.75
CA SER A 292 1.74 9.85 26.13
C SER A 292 3.15 10.47 26.29
N PHE A 293 4.05 10.20 25.35
CA PHE A 293 5.38 10.82 25.29
C PHE A 293 5.45 12.00 24.31
N GLY A 294 4.35 12.30 23.61
CA GLY A 294 4.28 13.42 22.69
C GLY A 294 4.38 14.75 23.41
N GLN A 295 5.09 15.69 22.80
CA GLN A 295 5.30 17.05 23.36
C GLN A 295 4.57 18.12 22.52
N GLY A 296 3.52 17.74 21.80
CA GLY A 296 2.72 18.69 21.01
C GLY A 296 2.07 19.75 21.89
N SER A 297 2.05 20.97 21.40
CA SER A 297 1.45 22.12 22.11
C SER A 297 -0.09 22.04 22.18
N THR A 298 -0.71 21.22 21.33
CA THR A 298 -2.17 21.02 21.25
C THR A 298 -2.51 19.53 21.18
N VAL A 299 -3.76 19.19 21.56
CA VAL A 299 -4.29 17.83 21.46
C VAL A 299 -4.25 17.34 20.01
N THR A 300 -4.67 18.19 19.08
CA THR A 300 -4.69 17.89 17.64
C THR A 300 -3.27 17.66 17.11
N GLY A 301 -2.32 18.51 17.46
CA GLY A 301 -0.92 18.35 17.11
C GLY A 301 -0.34 17.03 17.61
N ASN A 302 -0.61 16.67 18.86
CA ASN A 302 -0.20 15.38 19.41
C ASN A 302 -0.82 14.20 18.68
N LEU A 303 -2.10 14.27 18.29
CA LEU A 303 -2.77 13.18 17.55
C LEU A 303 -2.22 13.02 16.14
N VAL A 304 -1.96 14.14 15.44
CA VAL A 304 -1.33 14.11 14.11
C VAL A 304 0.07 13.48 14.21
N ALA A 305 0.91 13.95 15.14
CA ALA A 305 2.24 13.39 15.37
C ALA A 305 2.16 11.89 15.72
N THR A 306 1.24 11.52 16.61
CA THR A 306 1.01 10.12 17.00
C THR A 306 0.66 9.26 15.80
N ALA A 307 -0.26 9.72 14.94
CA ALA A 307 -0.67 8.98 13.75
C ALA A 307 0.53 8.76 12.81
N PHE A 308 1.27 9.80 12.45
CA PHE A 308 2.40 9.70 11.53
C PHE A 308 3.57 8.89 12.11
N VAL A 309 3.94 9.14 13.37
CA VAL A 309 5.02 8.39 14.04
C VAL A 309 4.63 6.92 14.14
N THR A 310 3.42 6.58 14.60
CA THR A 310 2.97 5.18 14.72
C THR A 310 2.93 4.49 13.36
N LEU A 311 2.41 5.15 12.32
CA LEU A 311 2.42 4.60 10.96
C LEU A 311 3.85 4.33 10.50
N SER A 312 4.79 5.24 10.75
CA SER A 312 6.20 5.03 10.36
C SER A 312 6.86 3.87 11.11
N LEU A 313 6.58 3.73 12.43
CA LEU A 313 7.08 2.64 13.28
C LEU A 313 6.65 1.25 12.78
N LEU A 314 5.50 1.17 12.11
CA LEU A 314 4.98 -0.09 11.58
C LEU A 314 5.33 -0.27 10.10
N THR A 315 5.30 0.80 9.30
CA THR A 315 5.60 0.74 7.85
C THR A 315 7.07 0.38 7.59
N VAL A 316 8.01 0.93 8.37
CA VAL A 316 9.45 0.66 8.16
C VAL A 316 9.79 -0.83 8.30
N PRO A 317 9.46 -1.52 9.39
CA PRO A 317 9.71 -2.97 9.48
C PRO A 317 8.86 -3.76 8.47
N HIS A 318 7.61 -3.37 8.22
CA HIS A 318 6.75 -4.01 7.23
C HIS A 318 7.40 -4.06 5.83
N MET A 319 7.99 -2.98 5.39
CA MET A 319 8.64 -2.89 4.08
C MET A 319 10.03 -3.56 4.02
N ILE A 320 10.77 -3.54 5.11
CA ILE A 320 12.16 -4.03 5.14
C ILE A 320 12.24 -5.54 5.41
N MET A 321 11.40 -6.06 6.30
CA MET A 321 11.45 -7.46 6.75
C MET A 321 11.30 -8.50 5.64
N PRO A 322 10.34 -8.39 4.69
CA PRO A 322 10.22 -9.36 3.61
C PRO A 322 11.50 -9.49 2.78
N SER A 323 12.15 -8.37 2.47
CA SER A 323 13.39 -8.35 1.67
C SER A 323 14.59 -8.96 2.41
N LEU A 324 14.68 -8.80 3.73
CA LEU A 324 15.74 -9.40 4.56
C LEU A 324 15.56 -10.92 4.71
N VAL A 325 14.30 -11.38 4.77
CA VAL A 325 14.01 -12.81 4.91
C VAL A 325 14.20 -13.56 3.59
N SER A 326 13.82 -12.96 2.45
CA SER A 326 13.94 -13.59 1.13
C SER A 326 15.40 -13.76 0.68
N ARG A 327 16.27 -12.78 0.94
CA ARG A 327 17.70 -12.85 0.56
C ARG A 327 18.46 -13.99 1.24
N ARG A 328 18.04 -14.45 2.42
CA ARG A 328 18.64 -15.62 3.10
C ARG A 328 18.26 -16.96 2.46
N HIS A 329 17.30 -17.00 1.52
CA HIS A 329 16.93 -18.24 0.82
C HIS A 329 17.70 -18.45 -0.48
N SER A 330 18.29 -17.40 -1.05
CA SER A 330 19.09 -17.46 -2.26
C SER A 330 20.57 -17.72 -1.99
N SER A 331 21.01 -17.76 -0.74
CA SER A 331 22.42 -17.95 -0.31
C SER A 331 22.67 -19.29 0.41
N LEU A 332 21.71 -20.21 0.41
CA LEU A 332 21.82 -21.61 0.84
C LEU A 332 21.45 -22.58 -0.29
#